data_953d1c77cd36638525754b7f0bea571f
#
_entry.id   953d1c77cd36638525754b7f0bea571f
#
_cell.length_a   1.000
_cell.length_b   1.000
_cell.length_c   1.000
_cell.angle_alpha   90.00
_cell.angle_beta   90.00
_cell.angle_gamma   90.00
#
_symmetry.space_group_name_H-M   'P 1'
#
loop_
_entity.id
_entity.type
_entity.pdbx_description
1 polymer ?
#
loop_
_entity_poly.entity_id
_entity_poly.type
_entity_poly.pdbx_seq_one_letter_code
_entity_poly.pdbx_strand_id
1 'polypeptide(L)'
;MDRRKLITATLFGVVIGVVYGPIPFEIGDSLIVFEAIILSLSFILLGKGGATYTALINGLIETPFQLGYGAFALLAAVLYGVSIDVFCTLLGVVSEGKVRTKRLIVSLTLSTLLTGVVATYGFIVLGFGTSAPLVDIYLPIVIVGVISGTLGGFVAARLWERNLKKRFQPSDVPRGPQ
;
A
#
# COMPACT_ATOMS: atom_id res chain seq x y z
N MET A 1 -2.39 17.13 13.73
CA MET A 1 -2.84 16.08 12.78
C MET A 1 -4.36 16.05 12.78
N ASP A 2 -5.00 16.08 11.62
CA ASP A 2 -6.47 16.12 11.52
C ASP A 2 -7.06 14.78 11.96
N ARG A 3 -7.91 14.80 13.00
CA ARG A 3 -8.56 13.62 13.58
C ARG A 3 -9.32 12.80 12.52
N ARG A 4 -9.97 13.47 11.57
CA ARG A 4 -10.75 12.81 10.51
C ARG A 4 -9.85 11.98 9.59
N LYS A 5 -8.69 12.52 9.23
CA LYS A 5 -7.72 11.81 8.37
C LYS A 5 -7.16 10.58 9.08
N LEU A 6 -6.84 10.71 10.37
CA LEU A 6 -6.33 9.60 11.16
C LEU A 6 -7.35 8.46 11.28
N ILE A 7 -8.61 8.79 11.62
CA ILE A 7 -9.69 7.80 11.70
C ILE A 7 -9.88 7.10 10.35
N THR A 8 -9.84 7.85 9.24
CA THR A 8 -9.98 7.27 7.90
C THR A 8 -8.84 6.29 7.58
N ALA A 9 -7.58 6.65 7.89
CA ALA A 9 -6.44 5.77 7.67
C ALA A 9 -6.49 4.52 8.58
N THR A 10 -6.96 4.67 9.83
CA THR A 10 -7.19 3.53 10.72
C THR A 10 -8.24 2.58 10.13
N LEU A 11 -9.38 3.12 9.67
CA LEU A 11 -10.42 2.32 9.02
C LEU A 11 -9.89 1.61 7.76
N PHE A 12 -9.04 2.25 6.99
CA PHE A 12 -8.39 1.64 5.83
C PHE A 12 -7.55 0.42 6.25
N GLY A 13 -6.74 0.53 7.30
CA GLY A 13 -5.97 -0.59 7.83
C GLY A 13 -6.87 -1.74 8.33
N VAL A 14 -7.95 -1.40 9.03
CA VAL A 14 -8.92 -2.41 9.50
C VAL A 14 -9.59 -3.12 8.32
N VAL A 15 -10.02 -2.38 7.30
CA VAL A 15 -10.66 -2.97 6.11
C VAL A 15 -9.72 -3.92 5.39
N ILE A 16 -8.45 -3.54 5.19
CA ILE A 16 -7.47 -4.44 4.58
C ILE A 16 -7.31 -5.69 5.46
N GLY A 17 -7.03 -5.54 6.75
CA GLY A 17 -6.77 -6.66 7.65
C GLY A 17 -7.94 -7.65 7.77
N VAL A 18 -9.17 -7.15 7.79
CA VAL A 18 -10.38 -8.00 7.82
C VAL A 18 -10.60 -8.72 6.49
N VAL A 19 -10.30 -8.06 5.36
CA VAL A 19 -10.45 -8.68 4.03
C VAL A 19 -9.36 -9.73 3.79
N TYR A 20 -8.11 -9.42 4.16
CA TYR A 20 -6.98 -10.34 3.94
C TYR A 20 -6.88 -11.45 4.97
N GLY A 21 -7.21 -11.17 6.23
CA GLY A 21 -7.01 -12.11 7.32
C GLY A 21 -7.56 -13.52 7.06
N PRO A 22 -8.83 -13.67 6.61
CA PRO A 22 -9.42 -14.98 6.35
C PRO A 22 -8.94 -15.65 5.05
N ILE A 23 -8.20 -14.93 4.19
CA ILE A 23 -7.85 -15.41 2.85
C ILE A 23 -6.53 -16.17 2.93
N PRO A 24 -6.46 -17.40 2.38
CA PRO A 24 -5.20 -18.14 2.29
C PRO A 24 -4.14 -17.33 1.52
N PHE A 25 -2.89 -17.45 1.97
CA PHE A 25 -1.77 -16.69 1.44
C PHE A 25 -1.63 -16.82 -0.08
N GLU A 26 -1.92 -18.00 -0.63
CA GLU A 26 -1.83 -18.29 -2.07
C GLU A 26 -2.81 -17.47 -2.93
N ILE A 27 -3.93 -17.04 -2.34
CA ILE A 27 -4.95 -16.22 -3.02
C ILE A 27 -4.71 -14.73 -2.74
N GLY A 28 -4.02 -14.42 -1.65
CA GLY A 28 -3.74 -13.05 -1.19
C GLY A 28 -3.07 -12.19 -2.26
N ASP A 29 -2.18 -12.78 -3.07
CA ASP A 29 -1.49 -12.09 -4.16
C ASP A 29 -2.44 -11.43 -5.18
N SER A 30 -3.64 -11.99 -5.36
CA SER A 30 -4.66 -11.43 -6.26
C SER A 30 -5.23 -10.11 -5.75
N LEU A 31 -5.18 -9.88 -4.44
CA LEU A 31 -5.74 -8.72 -3.77
C LEU A 31 -4.72 -7.60 -3.54
N ILE A 32 -3.45 -7.80 -3.89
CA ILE A 32 -2.37 -6.82 -3.69
C ILE A 32 -2.68 -5.47 -4.37
N VAL A 33 -3.49 -5.47 -5.44
CA VAL A 33 -4.00 -4.25 -6.07
C VAL A 33 -4.85 -3.44 -5.10
N PHE A 34 -5.73 -4.11 -4.36
CA PHE A 34 -6.62 -3.48 -3.39
C PHE A 34 -5.83 -2.86 -2.23
N GLU A 35 -4.85 -3.60 -1.71
CA GLU A 35 -3.94 -3.11 -0.68
C GLU A 35 -3.14 -1.90 -1.17
N ALA A 36 -2.56 -1.96 -2.37
CA ALA A 36 -1.83 -0.87 -3.00
C ALA A 36 -2.68 0.41 -3.11
N ILE A 37 -3.96 0.28 -3.49
CA ILE A 37 -4.90 1.41 -3.58
C ILE A 37 -5.07 2.06 -2.20
N ILE A 38 -5.37 1.25 -1.19
CA ILE A 38 -5.70 1.78 0.13
C ILE A 38 -4.47 2.38 0.81
N LEU A 39 -3.31 1.73 0.75
CA LEU A 39 -2.07 2.25 1.33
C LEU A 39 -1.64 3.56 0.65
N SER A 40 -1.77 3.66 -0.67
CA SER A 40 -1.46 4.90 -1.38
C SER A 40 -2.43 6.04 -1.06
N LEU A 41 -3.71 5.75 -0.87
CA LEU A 41 -4.68 6.74 -0.38
C LEU A 41 -4.34 7.21 1.03
N SER A 42 -3.87 6.31 1.90
CA SER A 42 -3.41 6.67 3.24
C SER A 42 -2.19 7.60 3.20
N PHE A 43 -1.23 7.35 2.29
CA PHE A 43 -0.13 8.27 2.05
C PHE A 43 -0.62 9.64 1.59
N ILE A 44 -1.56 9.71 0.65
CA ILE A 44 -2.10 10.98 0.15
C ILE A 44 -2.84 11.75 1.26
N LEU A 45 -3.56 11.05 2.15
CA LEU A 45 -4.34 11.64 3.25
C LEU A 45 -3.46 12.17 4.38
N LEU A 46 -2.53 11.36 4.86
CA LEU A 46 -1.71 11.65 6.04
C LEU A 46 -0.35 12.26 5.69
N GLY A 47 0.13 12.06 4.46
CA GLY A 47 1.50 12.39 4.06
C GLY A 47 2.49 11.32 4.49
N LYS A 48 3.73 11.73 4.79
CA LYS A 48 4.82 10.84 5.20
C LYS A 48 4.42 9.99 6.40
N GLY A 49 4.60 8.68 6.30
CA GLY A 49 4.23 7.71 7.32
C GLY A 49 2.78 7.22 7.26
N GLY A 50 1.95 7.76 6.35
CA GLY A 50 0.54 7.38 6.25
C GLY A 50 0.32 5.96 5.78
N ALA A 51 1.07 5.50 4.78
CA ALA A 51 1.01 4.13 4.30
C ALA A 51 1.55 3.17 5.36
N THR A 52 2.68 3.50 5.99
CA THR A 52 3.28 2.70 7.08
C THR A 52 2.31 2.53 8.25
N TYR A 53 1.66 3.61 8.68
CA TYR A 53 0.67 3.57 9.75
C TYR A 53 -0.49 2.62 9.44
N THR A 54 -1.05 2.73 8.24
CA THR A 54 -2.16 1.89 7.78
C THR A 54 -1.73 0.42 7.65
N ALA A 55 -0.53 0.18 7.09
CA ALA A 55 0.04 -1.15 6.95
C ALA A 55 0.33 -1.83 8.29
N LEU A 56 0.76 -1.07 9.31
CA LEU A 56 0.95 -1.58 10.67
C LEU A 56 -0.38 -2.07 11.26
N ILE A 57 -1.46 -1.30 11.12
CA ILE A 57 -2.79 -1.70 11.58
C ILE A 57 -3.27 -2.95 10.83
N ASN A 58 -3.10 -2.97 9.50
CA ASN A 58 -3.40 -4.12 8.67
C ASN A 58 -2.67 -5.37 9.18
N GLY A 59 -1.35 -5.33 9.26
CA GLY A 59 -0.53 -6.46 9.67
C GLY A 59 -0.85 -6.96 11.09
N LEU A 60 -1.18 -6.06 12.04
CA LEU A 60 -1.59 -6.46 13.39
C LEU A 60 -2.92 -7.22 13.38
N ILE A 61 -3.86 -6.85 12.52
CA ILE A 61 -5.15 -7.54 12.39
C ILE A 61 -4.99 -8.86 11.65
N GLU A 62 -4.15 -8.91 10.63
CA GLU A 62 -3.92 -10.09 9.81
C GLU A 62 -3.13 -11.19 10.56
N THR A 63 -2.19 -10.80 11.42
CA THR A 63 -1.28 -11.71 12.16
C THR A 63 -1.99 -12.90 12.83
N PRO A 64 -3.12 -12.76 13.55
CA PRO A 64 -3.80 -13.89 14.18
C PRO A 64 -4.40 -14.91 13.20
N PHE A 65 -4.69 -14.50 11.97
CA PHE A 65 -5.27 -15.38 10.96
C PHE A 65 -4.21 -16.17 10.18
N GLN A 66 -2.99 -15.68 10.14
CA GLN A 66 -1.88 -16.29 9.41
C GLN A 66 -1.11 -17.28 10.31
N LEU A 67 -1.73 -18.44 10.56
CA LEU A 67 -1.17 -19.47 11.44
C LEU A 67 0.23 -19.91 10.96
N GLY A 68 1.22 -19.70 11.81
CA GLY A 68 2.64 -20.02 11.52
C GLY A 68 3.41 -18.93 10.80
N TYR A 69 2.78 -17.99 10.12
CA TYR A 69 3.43 -16.92 9.35
C TYR A 69 3.14 -15.51 9.88
N GLY A 70 2.36 -15.36 10.95
CA GLY A 70 1.81 -14.08 11.39
C GLY A 70 2.86 -13.00 11.61
N ALA A 71 3.97 -13.30 12.27
CA ALA A 71 5.06 -12.33 12.45
C ALA A 71 5.69 -11.91 11.11
N PHE A 72 5.81 -12.84 10.15
CA PHE A 72 6.32 -12.56 8.82
C PHE A 72 5.33 -11.71 8.01
N ALA A 73 4.02 -12.01 8.08
CA ALA A 73 2.97 -11.22 7.44
C ALA A 73 2.98 -9.77 7.95
N LEU A 74 3.11 -9.55 9.26
CA LEU A 74 3.26 -8.22 9.85
C LEU A 74 4.48 -7.48 9.28
N LEU A 75 5.64 -8.15 9.23
CA LEU A 75 6.86 -7.54 8.71
C LEU A 75 6.73 -7.20 7.23
N ALA A 76 6.12 -8.07 6.41
CA ALA A 76 5.89 -7.85 4.99
C ALA A 76 4.93 -6.67 4.76
N ALA A 77 3.82 -6.59 5.52
CA ALA A 77 2.88 -5.48 5.46
C ALA A 77 3.56 -4.15 5.82
N VAL A 78 4.32 -4.10 6.91
CA VAL A 78 5.04 -2.89 7.32
C VAL A 78 6.10 -2.51 6.28
N LEU A 79 6.85 -3.46 5.73
CA LEU A 79 7.82 -3.22 4.66
C LEU A 79 7.14 -2.59 3.45
N TYR A 80 5.95 -3.09 3.08
CA TYR A 80 5.19 -2.53 1.96
C TYR A 80 4.77 -1.09 2.23
N GLY A 81 4.20 -0.81 3.39
CA GLY A 81 3.82 0.55 3.79
C GLY A 81 5.00 1.51 3.80
N VAL A 82 6.14 1.10 4.39
CA VAL A 82 7.39 1.89 4.40
C VAL A 82 7.90 2.14 2.99
N SER A 83 7.89 1.13 2.12
CA SER A 83 8.32 1.25 0.73
C SER A 83 7.48 2.28 -0.03
N ILE A 84 6.15 2.26 0.15
CA ILE A 84 5.24 3.24 -0.44
C ILE A 84 5.56 4.66 0.08
N ASP A 85 5.71 4.84 1.39
CA ASP A 85 6.03 6.14 1.98
C ASP A 85 7.36 6.68 1.45
N VAL A 86 8.38 5.83 1.35
CA VAL A 86 9.71 6.20 0.85
C VAL A 86 9.64 6.60 -0.62
N PHE A 87 9.14 5.74 -1.50
CA PHE A 87 9.10 6.03 -2.94
C PHE A 87 8.17 7.19 -3.28
N CYS A 88 7.00 7.28 -2.63
CA CYS A 88 6.10 8.42 -2.83
C CYS A 88 6.71 9.74 -2.38
N THR A 89 7.50 9.73 -1.31
CA THR A 89 8.22 10.91 -0.83
C THR A 89 9.37 11.28 -1.75
N LEU A 90 10.21 10.30 -2.14
CA LEU A 90 11.37 10.52 -3.01
C LEU A 90 10.97 11.04 -4.39
N LEU A 91 9.91 10.48 -4.97
CA LEU A 91 9.41 10.91 -6.27
C LEU A 91 8.52 12.16 -6.20
N GLY A 92 8.23 12.68 -5.02
CA GLY A 92 7.40 13.86 -4.84
C GLY A 92 6.01 13.68 -5.45
N VAL A 93 5.33 12.60 -5.06
CA VAL A 93 3.99 12.24 -5.56
C VAL A 93 2.97 13.32 -5.25
N VAL A 94 3.04 13.89 -4.05
CA VAL A 94 2.18 15.02 -3.62
C VAL A 94 3.01 16.28 -3.64
N SER A 95 2.63 17.24 -4.47
CA SER A 95 3.28 18.54 -4.58
C SER A 95 2.22 19.62 -4.72
N GLU A 96 2.30 20.66 -3.88
CA GLU A 96 1.37 21.81 -3.90
C GLU A 96 -0.12 21.40 -3.82
N GLY A 97 -0.43 20.36 -3.03
CA GLY A 97 -1.79 19.84 -2.88
C GLY A 97 -2.33 19.06 -4.10
N LYS A 98 -1.50 18.81 -5.10
CA LYS A 98 -1.84 18.00 -6.28
C LYS A 98 -1.15 16.66 -6.24
N VAL A 99 -1.87 15.61 -6.61
CA VAL A 99 -1.33 14.26 -6.78
C VAL A 99 -0.84 14.09 -8.21
N ARG A 100 0.43 13.74 -8.38
CA ARG A 100 1.03 13.48 -9.68
C ARG A 100 0.87 12.00 -10.05
N THR A 101 -0.18 11.67 -10.79
CA THR A 101 -0.58 10.29 -11.13
C THR A 101 0.57 9.43 -11.66
N LYS A 102 1.36 9.94 -12.61
CA LYS A 102 2.50 9.19 -13.17
C LYS A 102 3.54 8.81 -12.12
N ARG A 103 3.85 9.73 -11.19
CA ARG A 103 4.79 9.48 -10.11
C ARG A 103 4.23 8.49 -9.09
N LEU A 104 2.92 8.56 -8.81
CA LEU A 104 2.25 7.61 -7.94
C LEU A 104 2.31 6.19 -8.52
N ILE A 105 2.02 6.03 -9.81
CA ILE A 105 2.12 4.73 -10.49
C ILE A 105 3.54 4.17 -10.37
N VAL A 106 4.55 4.95 -10.69
CA VAL A 106 5.96 4.52 -10.60
C VAL A 106 6.32 4.16 -9.16
N SER A 107 5.92 4.99 -8.18
CA SER A 107 6.19 4.73 -6.76
C SER A 107 5.57 3.39 -6.31
N LEU A 108 4.31 3.15 -6.65
CA LEU A 108 3.63 1.90 -6.27
C LEU A 108 4.22 0.69 -6.96
N THR A 109 4.53 0.78 -8.25
CA THR A 109 5.18 -0.31 -8.98
C THR A 109 6.52 -0.67 -8.34
N LEU A 110 7.35 0.32 -8.02
CA LEU A 110 8.64 0.08 -7.35
C LEU A 110 8.45 -0.51 -5.94
N SER A 111 7.46 0.00 -5.18
CA SER A 111 7.16 -0.51 -3.83
C SER A 111 6.70 -1.96 -3.87
N THR A 112 5.79 -2.29 -4.78
CA THR A 112 5.26 -3.65 -4.92
C THR A 112 6.36 -4.63 -5.35
N LEU A 113 7.20 -4.24 -6.31
CA LEU A 113 8.33 -5.04 -6.76
C LEU A 113 9.34 -5.28 -5.63
N LEU A 114 9.75 -4.22 -4.94
CA LEU A 114 10.69 -4.32 -3.83
C LEU A 114 10.16 -5.24 -2.73
N THR A 115 8.91 -5.01 -2.31
CA THR A 115 8.30 -5.80 -1.24
C THR A 115 8.12 -7.25 -1.68
N GLY A 116 7.65 -7.50 -2.90
CA GLY A 116 7.48 -8.84 -3.43
C GLY A 116 8.79 -9.62 -3.46
N VAL A 117 9.88 -9.02 -3.95
CA VAL A 117 11.20 -9.65 -3.99
C VAL A 117 11.74 -9.91 -2.58
N VAL A 118 11.70 -8.91 -1.70
CA VAL A 118 12.24 -9.04 -0.32
C VAL A 118 11.42 -10.02 0.51
N ALA A 119 10.09 -9.96 0.42
CA ALA A 119 9.21 -10.89 1.14
C ALA A 119 9.42 -12.33 0.66
N THR A 120 9.50 -12.56 -0.64
CA THR A 120 9.75 -13.90 -1.19
C THR A 120 11.11 -14.42 -0.79
N TYR A 121 12.15 -13.60 -0.85
CA TYR A 121 13.47 -14.00 -0.37
C TYR A 121 13.45 -14.36 1.12
N GLY A 122 12.82 -13.55 1.94
CA GLY A 122 12.64 -13.82 3.38
C GLY A 122 11.89 -15.13 3.64
N PHE A 123 10.83 -15.38 2.87
CA PHE A 123 10.05 -16.62 2.95
C PHE A 123 10.89 -17.86 2.63
N ILE A 124 11.74 -17.79 1.60
CA ILE A 124 12.66 -18.87 1.24
C ILE A 124 13.71 -19.09 2.33
N VAL A 125 14.34 -18.02 2.84
CA VAL A 125 15.40 -18.10 3.86
C VAL A 125 14.87 -18.66 5.18
N LEU A 126 13.61 -18.37 5.53
CA LEU A 126 12.96 -18.91 6.73
C LEU A 126 12.54 -20.39 6.59
N GLY A 127 12.80 -21.02 5.45
CA GLY A 127 12.52 -22.44 5.23
C GLY A 127 11.08 -22.75 4.81
N PHE A 128 10.31 -21.73 4.47
CA PHE A 128 8.94 -21.91 3.95
C PHE A 128 8.92 -22.04 2.42
N GLY A 129 10.07 -21.86 1.76
CA GLY A 129 10.19 -21.86 0.30
C GLY A 129 10.17 -23.24 -0.31
N THR A 130 9.84 -23.28 -1.60
CA THR A 130 9.88 -24.47 -2.42
C THR A 130 11.25 -24.68 -3.05
N SER A 131 11.56 -25.88 -3.50
CA SER A 131 12.76 -26.22 -4.30
C SER A 131 12.65 -25.78 -5.77
N ALA A 132 11.67 -24.95 -6.11
CA ALA A 132 11.46 -24.48 -7.49
C ALA A 132 12.61 -23.58 -7.96
N PRO A 133 12.91 -23.54 -9.26
CA PRO A 133 13.89 -22.63 -9.83
C PRO A 133 13.55 -21.17 -9.52
N LEU A 134 14.55 -20.34 -9.23
CA LEU A 134 14.36 -18.92 -8.88
C LEU A 134 13.57 -18.15 -9.94
N VAL A 135 13.74 -18.45 -11.21
CA VAL A 135 13.01 -17.82 -12.31
C VAL A 135 11.50 -18.06 -12.21
N ASP A 136 11.11 -19.29 -11.85
CA ASP A 136 9.69 -19.65 -11.75
C ASP A 136 9.01 -18.98 -10.55
N ILE A 137 9.79 -18.60 -9.56
CA ILE A 137 9.30 -17.89 -8.36
C ILE A 137 9.23 -16.37 -8.62
N TYR A 138 10.30 -15.77 -9.14
CA TYR A 138 10.39 -14.32 -9.24
C TYR A 138 9.66 -13.75 -10.47
N LEU A 139 9.53 -14.49 -11.56
CA LEU A 139 8.85 -14.01 -12.77
C LEU A 139 7.37 -13.67 -12.52
N PRO A 140 6.56 -14.52 -11.88
CA PRO A 140 5.19 -14.17 -11.49
C PRO A 140 5.13 -12.95 -10.58
N ILE A 141 6.04 -12.82 -9.61
CA ILE A 141 6.09 -11.69 -8.68
C ILE A 141 6.32 -10.38 -9.42
N VAL A 142 7.24 -10.38 -10.38
CA VAL A 142 7.51 -9.19 -11.19
C VAL A 142 6.27 -8.81 -12.02
N ILE A 143 5.64 -9.79 -12.67
CA ILE A 143 4.44 -9.55 -13.49
C ILE A 143 3.30 -9.01 -12.63
N VAL A 144 2.97 -9.71 -11.53
CA VAL A 144 1.92 -9.29 -10.60
C VAL A 144 2.25 -7.93 -9.99
N GLY A 145 3.50 -7.69 -9.58
CA GLY A 145 3.93 -6.43 -9.01
C GLY A 145 3.79 -5.24 -9.96
N VAL A 146 4.17 -5.41 -11.23
CA VAL A 146 4.01 -4.36 -12.25
C VAL A 146 2.53 -4.07 -12.53
N ILE A 147 1.72 -5.12 -12.70
CA ILE A 147 0.28 -4.96 -12.96
C ILE A 147 -0.39 -4.30 -11.76
N SER A 148 -0.14 -4.81 -10.56
CA SER A 148 -0.77 -4.33 -9.32
C SER A 148 -0.38 -2.91 -8.99
N GLY A 149 0.91 -2.57 -9.09
CA GLY A 149 1.39 -1.22 -8.85
C GLY A 149 0.83 -0.21 -9.85
N THR A 150 0.75 -0.59 -11.13
CA THR A 150 0.21 0.28 -12.19
C THR A 150 -1.30 0.49 -12.02
N LEU A 151 -2.07 -0.59 -11.87
CA LEU A 151 -3.52 -0.50 -11.66
C LEU A 151 -3.85 0.20 -10.35
N GLY A 152 -3.18 -0.18 -9.27
CA GLY A 152 -3.36 0.43 -7.94
C GLY A 152 -3.11 1.93 -7.97
N GLY A 153 -2.01 2.37 -8.59
CA GLY A 153 -1.68 3.78 -8.72
C GLY A 153 -2.68 4.57 -9.55
N PHE A 154 -3.13 4.01 -10.66
CA PHE A 154 -4.14 4.65 -11.51
C PHE A 154 -5.49 4.79 -10.80
N VAL A 155 -5.97 3.70 -10.19
CA VAL A 155 -7.25 3.70 -9.48
C VAL A 155 -7.20 4.62 -8.25
N ALA A 156 -6.14 4.58 -7.47
CA ALA A 156 -5.97 5.45 -6.30
C ALA A 156 -5.98 6.94 -6.68
N ALA A 157 -5.23 7.32 -7.72
CA ALA A 157 -5.23 8.70 -8.21
C ALA A 157 -6.63 9.15 -8.64
N ARG A 158 -7.36 8.29 -9.35
CA ARG A 158 -8.72 8.59 -9.82
C ARG A 158 -9.72 8.70 -8.67
N LEU A 159 -9.65 7.80 -7.68
CA LEU A 159 -10.49 7.86 -6.48
C LEU A 159 -10.21 9.13 -5.67
N TRP A 160 -8.93 9.50 -5.54
CA TRP A 160 -8.56 10.74 -4.88
C TRP A 160 -9.19 11.96 -5.57
N GLU A 161 -8.96 12.12 -6.86
CA GLU A 161 -9.45 13.30 -7.59
C GLU A 161 -10.97 13.42 -7.63
N ARG A 162 -11.68 12.29 -7.83
CA ARG A 162 -13.15 12.31 -7.98
C ARG A 162 -13.89 12.46 -6.66
N ASN A 163 -13.44 11.75 -5.63
CA ASN A 163 -14.26 11.53 -4.43
C ASN A 163 -13.65 12.13 -3.15
N LEU A 164 -12.35 11.95 -2.93
CA LEU A 164 -11.74 12.25 -1.65
C LEU A 164 -11.21 13.68 -1.54
N LYS A 165 -10.70 14.23 -2.62
CA LYS A 165 -10.13 15.58 -2.65
C LYS A 165 -11.10 16.63 -2.11
N LYS A 166 -12.36 16.59 -2.55
CA LYS A 166 -13.40 17.53 -2.11
C LYS A 166 -13.73 17.44 -0.62
N ARG A 167 -13.55 16.25 -0.01
CA ARG A 167 -13.84 16.02 1.42
C ARG A 167 -12.70 16.44 2.35
N PHE A 168 -11.45 16.26 1.90
CA PHE A 168 -10.25 16.43 2.73
C PHE A 168 -9.41 17.66 2.37
N GLN A 169 -9.62 18.24 1.22
CA GLN A 169 -9.13 19.56 0.84
C GLN A 169 -10.34 20.43 0.49
N PRO A 170 -10.98 21.09 1.48
CA PRO A 170 -12.02 22.07 1.18
C PRO A 170 -11.40 23.10 0.23
N SER A 171 -12.06 23.32 -0.91
CA SER A 171 -11.72 24.37 -1.85
C SER A 171 -11.59 25.69 -1.09
N ASP A 172 -10.49 26.38 -1.34
CA ASP A 172 -10.13 27.68 -0.77
C ASP A 172 -11.36 28.53 -0.45
N VAL A 173 -11.46 28.92 0.82
CA VAL A 173 -12.29 30.04 1.22
C VAL A 173 -11.93 31.17 0.27
N PRO A 174 -12.91 31.80 -0.43
CA PRO A 174 -12.63 32.95 -1.28
C PRO A 174 -11.83 33.94 -0.45
N ARG A 175 -10.60 34.27 -0.88
CA ARG A 175 -9.86 35.38 -0.30
C ARG A 175 -10.75 36.59 -0.48
N GLY A 176 -11.31 37.10 0.62
CA GLY A 176 -12.04 38.34 0.60
C GLY A 176 -11.17 39.41 -0.07
N PRO A 177 -11.79 40.41 -0.71
CA PRO A 177 -11.07 41.47 -1.39
C PRO A 177 -10.16 42.17 -0.36
N GLN A 178 -8.86 42.28 -0.68
CA GLN A 178 -7.92 43.13 0.03
C GLN A 178 -8.19 44.57 -0.32
#